data_d1e987d6160f3560892245ee608f8ddd
#
_entry.id   d1e987d6160f3560892245ee608f8ddd
#
_cell.length_a   1.000
_cell.length_b   1.000
_cell.length_c   1.000
_cell.angle_alpha   90.00
_cell.angle_beta   90.00
_cell.angle_gamma   90.00
#
_symmetry.space_group_name_H-M   'P 1'
#
loop_
_entity.id
_entity.type
_entity.pdbx_description
1 polymer ?
#
loop_
_entity_poly.entity_id
_entity_poly.type
_entity_poly.pdbx_seq_one_letter_code
_entity_poly.pdbx_strand_id
1 'polypeptide(L)'
;MQGDKDVMFFWLVSNATNTQNQDKLLIWLNGGPGCTSLDGLFMENGPYKFDGPNRLKFRDYSLTQQFDVLYIDQPFGTGFSVADVADYKTSFKDVSLTLLSFLEKFYTIFPEYRQRQLYISGESEAGTYIPYVANDILQMPEADRFNLGGLMIGNGWIDPYPMYMSYLDILRSRNLLDGNVEKKVLRLMDLCTREYNRAPQPVHTDVCERIPSVFLDEGGPSPGMCYNQYDLRLTDTQPACGMNWPPEVGLFTQYFNRKDVQRSINVPDGMAPAHWTECNNMPNTKLRSDTSPPAVSFMNAILDHVPVLLFVGKDDYMCNYIGMEWSISNLTWAGSTGFTGKSKVADWTIDGSVVGTVQSERGLTYALINNASHMVGVDRPREVLDLFSAFTNASTANLPFASSFRKGQDAPSPISGAPPLSSPDSQENTALVVGKWVGLCLLFVLALFFLLCFLFRKRLYSWWLRHRGYSSGSSDDARRRTGIDGLAADRSRGRRTGYGRMLSEDELDDAFMMSEFAFPKLPKSRPNVDVEGLLLDDDPASSPDEDMSATATVRSTANNTNSSSPSTHH
;
A
#
# COMPACT_ATOMS: atom_id res chain seq x y z
N MET A 1 -5.21 27.09 -11.79
CA MET A 1 -6.02 27.44 -10.61
C MET A 1 -6.79 26.18 -10.27
N GLN A 2 -6.39 25.49 -9.19
CA GLN A 2 -7.17 24.42 -8.59
C GLN A 2 -8.46 25.05 -8.09
N GLY A 3 -9.58 24.37 -8.26
CA GLY A 3 -10.89 24.90 -7.91
C GLY A 3 -10.98 25.28 -6.42
N ASP A 4 -11.74 26.30 -6.10
CA ASP A 4 -11.99 26.80 -4.72
C ASP A 4 -12.65 25.74 -3.79
N LYS A 5 -12.79 24.49 -4.24
CA LYS A 5 -13.47 23.39 -3.53
C LYS A 5 -12.53 22.28 -3.07
N ASP A 6 -11.27 22.27 -3.50
CA ASP A 6 -10.32 21.22 -3.14
C ASP A 6 -9.77 21.48 -1.73
N VAL A 7 -10.20 20.68 -0.77
CA VAL A 7 -9.83 20.79 0.64
C VAL A 7 -9.16 19.50 1.09
N MET A 8 -7.98 19.63 1.68
CA MET A 8 -7.30 18.52 2.36
C MET A 8 -7.46 18.71 3.87
N PHE A 9 -8.05 17.71 4.51
CA PHE A 9 -8.25 17.67 5.95
C PHE A 9 -7.01 17.11 6.65
N PHE A 10 -6.65 17.68 7.78
CA PHE A 10 -5.61 17.18 8.65
C PHE A 10 -5.94 17.41 10.11
N TRP A 11 -5.31 16.62 10.97
CA TRP A 11 -5.38 16.80 12.41
C TRP A 11 -3.96 16.79 12.99
N LEU A 12 -3.54 17.92 13.53
CA LEU A 12 -2.28 18.06 14.23
C LEU A 12 -2.50 17.85 15.73
N VAL A 13 -1.86 16.83 16.29
CA VAL A 13 -1.84 16.60 17.74
C VAL A 13 -0.46 16.96 18.26
N SER A 14 -0.41 18.05 19.02
CA SER A 14 0.84 18.55 19.60
C SER A 14 1.15 17.88 20.94
N ASN A 15 2.40 17.50 21.13
CA ASN A 15 2.92 17.03 22.40
C ASN A 15 3.34 18.20 23.30
N ALA A 16 2.34 18.79 23.97
CA ALA A 16 2.58 19.95 24.84
C ALA A 16 3.38 19.63 26.12
N THR A 17 3.54 18.36 26.46
CA THR A 17 4.15 17.93 27.73
C THR A 17 5.62 17.49 27.61
N ASN A 18 6.05 17.08 26.42
CA ASN A 18 7.42 16.62 26.21
C ASN A 18 8.24 17.68 25.44
N THR A 19 9.01 18.45 26.18
CA THR A 19 9.90 19.48 25.61
C THR A 19 11.18 18.90 24.98
N GLN A 20 11.46 17.60 25.16
CA GLN A 20 12.74 17.00 24.74
C GLN A 20 12.77 16.62 23.24
N ASN A 21 11.60 16.44 22.59
CA ASN A 21 11.48 16.01 21.20
C ASN A 21 10.76 17.04 20.31
N GLN A 22 10.75 18.30 20.71
CA GLN A 22 10.10 19.39 19.95
C GLN A 22 10.82 19.71 18.62
N ASP A 23 11.96 19.08 18.36
CA ASP A 23 12.72 19.18 17.12
C ASP A 23 12.18 18.24 16.02
N LYS A 24 11.12 17.48 16.27
CA LYS A 24 10.57 16.46 15.36
C LYS A 24 9.10 16.71 15.04
N LEU A 25 8.74 16.48 13.77
CA LEU A 25 7.36 16.38 13.28
C LEU A 25 7.18 15.00 12.66
N LEU A 26 6.18 14.26 13.09
CA LEU A 26 5.79 12.98 12.52
C LEU A 26 4.53 13.13 11.70
N ILE A 27 4.54 12.71 10.43
CA ILE A 27 3.34 12.54 9.61
C ILE A 27 2.89 11.09 9.70
N TRP A 28 1.58 10.87 9.87
CA TRP A 28 0.96 9.56 9.76
C TRP A 28 -0.02 9.52 8.60
N LEU A 29 0.10 8.49 7.75
CA LEU A 29 -0.74 8.23 6.59
C LEU A 29 -1.29 6.79 6.66
N ASN A 30 -2.61 6.64 6.70
CA ASN A 30 -3.21 5.34 6.46
C ASN A 30 -3.29 5.05 4.94
N GLY A 31 -3.51 3.79 4.60
CA GLY A 31 -3.47 3.29 3.23
C GLY A 31 -4.82 3.30 2.52
N GLY A 32 -5.24 2.15 2.08
CA GLY A 32 -6.45 1.88 1.33
C GLY A 32 -6.17 1.43 -0.11
N PRO A 33 -6.00 2.31 -1.09
CA PRO A 33 -6.13 3.78 -1.14
C PRO A 33 -7.51 4.31 -0.78
N GLY A 34 -7.55 5.36 0.03
CA GLY A 34 -8.78 6.07 0.38
C GLY A 34 -9.29 5.85 1.80
N CYS A 35 -8.50 5.24 2.69
CA CYS A 35 -8.82 5.12 4.12
C CYS A 35 -8.27 6.33 4.90
N THR A 36 -9.05 6.82 5.85
CA THR A 36 -8.75 8.02 6.62
C THR A 36 -7.58 7.83 7.56
N SER A 37 -6.70 8.82 7.69
CA SER A 37 -5.64 8.79 8.70
C SER A 37 -6.15 9.02 10.14
N LEU A 38 -7.45 9.26 10.30
CA LEU A 38 -8.09 9.21 11.61
C LEU A 38 -8.13 7.78 12.20
N ASP A 39 -7.92 6.74 11.40
CA ASP A 39 -7.71 5.37 11.88
C ASP A 39 -6.46 5.31 12.76
N GLY A 40 -5.34 5.84 12.27
CA GLY A 40 -4.13 6.01 13.07
C GLY A 40 -4.39 6.80 14.34
N LEU A 41 -5.10 7.92 14.24
CA LEU A 41 -5.37 8.80 15.38
C LEU A 41 -6.22 8.13 16.45
N PHE A 42 -7.30 7.42 16.09
CA PHE A 42 -8.29 6.94 17.05
C PHE A 42 -8.23 5.43 17.31
N MET A 43 -7.71 4.64 16.37
CA MET A 43 -7.66 3.19 16.53
C MET A 43 -6.26 2.65 16.83
N GLU A 44 -5.18 3.32 16.35
CA GLU A 44 -3.84 2.75 16.44
C GLU A 44 -2.89 3.46 17.41
N ASN A 45 -2.54 4.71 17.12
CA ASN A 45 -1.33 5.33 17.70
C ASN A 45 -1.52 6.75 18.24
N GLY A 46 -2.72 7.34 18.09
CA GLY A 46 -3.05 8.63 18.68
C GLY A 46 -3.44 8.52 20.16
N PRO A 47 -3.72 9.68 20.81
CA PRO A 47 -3.88 9.73 22.26
C PRO A 47 -5.23 9.22 22.76
N TYR A 48 -6.21 9.03 21.88
CA TYR A 48 -7.55 8.61 22.24
C TYR A 48 -7.95 7.32 21.54
N LYS A 49 -8.84 6.56 22.18
CA LYS A 49 -9.53 5.42 21.57
C LYS A 49 -10.98 5.39 21.99
N PHE A 50 -11.82 4.74 21.19
CA PHE A 50 -13.23 4.54 21.56
C PHE A 50 -13.39 3.57 22.72
N ASP A 51 -14.28 3.89 23.63
CA ASP A 51 -14.66 3.09 24.80
C ASP A 51 -16.19 2.96 24.90
N GLY A 52 -16.82 2.78 23.76
CA GLY A 52 -18.25 2.70 23.57
C GLY A 52 -18.80 3.84 22.70
N PRO A 53 -20.10 3.81 22.38
CA PRO A 53 -20.74 4.83 21.56
C PRO A 53 -20.51 6.24 22.13
N ASN A 54 -19.99 7.14 21.30
CA ASN A 54 -19.76 8.54 21.65
C ASN A 54 -18.86 8.80 22.87
N ARG A 55 -18.06 7.83 23.27
CA ARG A 55 -17.15 7.94 24.41
C ARG A 55 -15.72 7.64 24.00
N LEU A 56 -14.82 8.58 24.31
CA LEU A 56 -13.38 8.45 24.11
C LEU A 56 -12.69 8.30 25.47
N LYS A 57 -11.62 7.51 25.50
CA LYS A 57 -10.68 7.42 26.62
C LYS A 57 -9.25 7.58 26.12
N PHE A 58 -8.36 7.95 27.03
CA PHE A 58 -6.93 8.02 26.72
C PHE A 58 -6.37 6.64 26.41
N ARG A 59 -5.42 6.61 25.48
CA ARG A 59 -4.60 5.44 25.17
C ARG A 59 -3.33 5.48 26.04
N ASP A 60 -2.97 4.34 26.62
CA ASP A 60 -1.83 4.26 27.51
C ASP A 60 -0.49 4.52 26.79
N TYR A 61 -0.38 4.05 25.54
CA TYR A 61 0.79 4.20 24.68
C TYR A 61 0.37 4.87 23.38
N SER A 62 0.85 6.10 23.17
CA SER A 62 0.55 6.91 21.99
C SER A 62 1.81 7.56 21.45
N LEU A 63 1.95 7.66 20.14
CA LEU A 63 3.04 8.39 19.50
C LEU A 63 3.08 9.86 19.93
N THR A 64 1.92 10.42 20.28
CA THR A 64 1.83 11.80 20.77
C THR A 64 2.46 12.04 22.15
N GLN A 65 2.90 10.98 22.86
CA GLN A 65 3.72 11.11 24.05
C GLN A 65 5.16 11.51 23.72
N GLN A 66 5.59 11.33 22.49
CA GLN A 66 6.96 11.59 22.05
C GLN A 66 7.04 12.63 20.92
N PHE A 67 6.00 12.75 20.09
CA PHE A 67 6.03 13.55 18.87
C PHE A 67 4.82 14.48 18.78
N ASP A 68 4.99 15.58 18.06
CA ASP A 68 3.87 16.23 17.39
C ASP A 68 3.54 15.39 16.16
N VAL A 69 2.28 14.94 16.04
CA VAL A 69 1.84 14.02 14.97
C VAL A 69 0.79 14.70 14.11
N LEU A 70 1.05 14.71 12.80
CA LEU A 70 0.18 15.26 11.77
C LEU A 70 -0.49 14.11 11.01
N TYR A 71 -1.78 13.91 11.26
CA TYR A 71 -2.63 12.94 10.56
C TYR A 71 -3.27 13.63 9.37
N ILE A 72 -3.15 13.08 8.16
CA ILE A 72 -3.61 13.72 6.93
C ILE A 72 -4.52 12.77 6.17
N ASP A 73 -5.75 13.19 5.90
CA ASP A 73 -6.63 12.48 4.98
C ASP A 73 -6.17 12.72 3.54
N GLN A 74 -5.58 11.70 2.92
CA GLN A 74 -5.06 11.77 1.56
C GLN A 74 -5.18 10.38 0.87
N PRO A 75 -5.28 10.37 -0.48
CA PRO A 75 -5.48 11.47 -1.41
C PRO A 75 -6.87 12.12 -1.34
N PHE A 76 -7.18 13.07 -2.23
CA PHE A 76 -8.53 13.65 -2.32
C PHE A 76 -9.61 12.57 -2.46
N GLY A 77 -10.71 12.74 -1.74
CA GLY A 77 -11.77 11.76 -1.61
C GLY A 77 -11.68 10.88 -0.37
N THR A 78 -10.59 10.99 0.39
CA THR A 78 -10.36 10.26 1.63
C THR A 78 -10.92 11.01 2.83
N GLY A 79 -11.68 10.34 3.69
CA GLY A 79 -12.16 10.89 4.95
C GLY A 79 -12.91 12.22 4.78
N PHE A 80 -12.35 13.29 5.35
CA PHE A 80 -12.86 14.66 5.21
C PHE A 80 -12.16 15.49 4.14
N SER A 81 -11.19 14.92 3.41
CA SER A 81 -10.57 15.55 2.26
C SER A 81 -11.45 15.43 1.04
N VAL A 82 -11.93 16.57 0.55
CA VAL A 82 -12.92 16.62 -0.54
C VAL A 82 -12.38 17.36 -1.76
N ALA A 83 -12.78 16.90 -2.93
CA ALA A 83 -12.59 17.54 -4.22
C ALA A 83 -13.71 17.10 -5.17
N ASP A 84 -13.84 17.76 -6.31
CA ASP A 84 -14.67 17.20 -7.38
C ASP A 84 -14.05 15.87 -7.86
N VAL A 85 -14.87 14.87 -8.19
CA VAL A 85 -14.38 13.52 -8.61
C VAL A 85 -13.45 13.61 -9.83
N ALA A 86 -13.59 14.67 -10.66
CA ALA A 86 -12.71 14.92 -11.79
C ALA A 86 -11.28 15.30 -11.36
N ASP A 87 -11.10 15.80 -10.12
CA ASP A 87 -9.82 16.25 -9.57
C ASP A 87 -9.12 15.16 -8.73
N TYR A 88 -9.78 13.98 -8.55
CA TYR A 88 -9.15 12.84 -7.91
C TYR A 88 -7.94 12.39 -8.69
N LYS A 89 -6.86 12.12 -7.98
CA LYS A 89 -5.57 11.77 -8.60
C LYS A 89 -5.62 10.38 -9.21
N THR A 90 -4.95 10.25 -10.34
CA THR A 90 -4.88 8.99 -11.13
C THR A 90 -3.46 8.43 -11.18
N SER A 91 -2.51 9.08 -10.51
CA SER A 91 -1.14 8.59 -10.37
C SER A 91 -0.59 8.84 -8.97
N PHE A 92 0.27 7.95 -8.48
CA PHE A 92 0.98 8.12 -7.21
C PHE A 92 1.91 9.33 -7.22
N LYS A 93 2.43 9.68 -8.40
CA LYS A 93 3.20 10.91 -8.57
C LYS A 93 2.36 12.16 -8.27
N ASP A 94 1.14 12.23 -8.78
CA ASP A 94 0.25 13.36 -8.53
C ASP A 94 -0.23 13.41 -7.08
N VAL A 95 -0.44 12.25 -6.45
CA VAL A 95 -0.71 12.14 -5.00
C VAL A 95 0.44 12.75 -4.21
N SER A 96 1.69 12.38 -4.53
CA SER A 96 2.89 12.91 -3.90
C SER A 96 2.99 14.43 -4.05
N LEU A 97 2.87 14.96 -5.26
CA LEU A 97 2.93 16.39 -5.52
C LEU A 97 1.82 17.18 -4.80
N THR A 98 0.64 16.59 -4.68
CA THR A 98 -0.47 17.19 -3.93
C THR A 98 -0.15 17.28 -2.44
N LEU A 99 0.43 16.22 -1.85
CA LEU A 99 0.86 16.23 -0.45
C LEU A 99 2.00 17.23 -0.22
N LEU A 100 2.97 17.33 -1.13
CA LEU A 100 4.03 18.34 -1.03
C LEU A 100 3.47 19.78 -1.07
N SER A 101 2.50 20.04 -1.96
CA SER A 101 1.81 21.34 -2.02
C SER A 101 1.04 21.65 -0.73
N PHE A 102 0.45 20.63 -0.10
CA PHE A 102 -0.17 20.75 1.21
C PHE A 102 0.88 21.11 2.28
N LEU A 103 2.02 20.41 2.32
CA LEU A 103 3.07 20.68 3.29
C LEU A 103 3.65 22.09 3.18
N GLU A 104 3.81 22.63 1.97
CA GLU A 104 4.22 24.02 1.79
C GLU A 104 3.21 25.01 2.40
N LYS A 105 1.90 24.76 2.23
CA LYS A 105 0.86 25.56 2.87
C LYS A 105 0.86 25.39 4.38
N PHE A 106 1.01 24.15 4.87
CA PHE A 106 1.11 23.84 6.28
C PHE A 106 2.25 24.63 6.93
N TYR A 107 3.45 24.60 6.38
CA TYR A 107 4.61 25.35 6.90
C TYR A 107 4.47 26.88 6.72
N THR A 108 3.62 27.36 5.83
CA THR A 108 3.28 28.79 5.76
C THR A 108 2.40 29.20 6.93
N ILE A 109 1.48 28.33 7.36
CA ILE A 109 0.56 28.58 8.49
C ILE A 109 1.25 28.31 9.83
N PHE A 110 2.09 27.27 9.89
CA PHE A 110 2.82 26.81 11.08
C PHE A 110 4.33 26.86 10.84
N PRO A 111 4.94 28.05 10.72
CA PRO A 111 6.36 28.21 10.34
C PRO A 111 7.34 27.59 11.35
N GLU A 112 6.93 27.44 12.60
CA GLU A 112 7.72 26.81 13.67
C GLU A 112 8.04 25.34 13.41
N TYR A 113 7.28 24.68 12.52
CA TYR A 113 7.53 23.27 12.14
C TYR A 113 8.54 23.14 10.99
N ARG A 114 8.82 24.20 10.22
CA ARG A 114 9.67 24.13 9.01
C ARG A 114 11.09 23.61 9.31
N GLN A 115 11.64 23.95 10.46
CA GLN A 115 13.01 23.57 10.84
C GLN A 115 13.08 22.22 11.55
N ARG A 116 11.94 21.63 11.93
CA ARG A 116 11.92 20.34 12.61
C ARG A 116 12.31 19.22 11.65
N GLN A 117 12.90 18.15 12.21
CA GLN A 117 13.10 16.93 11.45
C GLN A 117 11.75 16.32 11.10
N LEU A 118 11.50 16.15 9.81
CA LEU A 118 10.29 15.54 9.28
C LEU A 118 10.46 14.03 9.18
N TYR A 119 9.63 13.29 9.88
CA TYR A 119 9.49 11.84 9.69
C TYR A 119 8.15 11.54 9.03
N ILE A 120 8.16 10.69 8.00
CA ILE A 120 6.94 10.30 7.31
C ILE A 120 6.68 8.83 7.61
N SER A 121 5.51 8.56 8.18
CA SER A 121 5.11 7.22 8.58
C SER A 121 3.72 6.87 8.08
N GLY A 122 3.42 5.59 8.08
CA GLY A 122 2.11 5.09 7.71
C GLY A 122 2.12 3.59 7.50
N GLU A 123 0.99 3.05 7.02
CA GLU A 123 0.81 1.63 6.83
C GLU A 123 0.12 1.29 5.51
N SER A 124 0.16 0.00 5.16
CA SER A 124 -0.57 -0.54 4.02
C SER A 124 -0.16 0.16 2.70
N GLU A 125 -1.10 0.70 1.93
CA GLU A 125 -0.82 1.45 0.70
C GLU A 125 0.03 2.72 0.93
N ALA A 126 0.16 3.21 2.17
CA ALA A 126 1.14 4.25 2.48
C ALA A 126 2.59 3.79 2.19
N GLY A 127 2.83 2.48 2.11
CA GLY A 127 4.08 1.91 1.60
C GLY A 127 4.38 2.29 0.16
N THR A 128 3.36 2.62 -0.64
CA THR A 128 3.53 3.23 -1.97
C THR A 128 3.67 4.74 -1.86
N TYR A 129 2.80 5.44 -1.12
CA TYR A 129 2.82 6.91 -1.05
C TYR A 129 4.14 7.46 -0.49
N ILE A 130 4.61 6.90 0.62
CA ILE A 130 5.74 7.43 1.39
C ILE A 130 7.03 7.48 0.56
N PRO A 131 7.45 6.42 -0.16
CA PRO A 131 8.64 6.49 -1.00
C PRO A 131 8.50 7.46 -2.18
N TYR A 132 7.30 7.63 -2.77
CA TYR A 132 7.07 8.65 -3.79
C TYR A 132 7.29 10.05 -3.24
N VAL A 133 6.70 10.36 -2.08
CA VAL A 133 6.85 11.66 -1.39
C VAL A 133 8.30 11.90 -1.00
N ALA A 134 8.97 10.90 -0.43
CA ALA A 134 10.37 11.00 -0.03
C ALA A 134 11.29 11.24 -1.25
N ASN A 135 11.09 10.49 -2.33
CA ASN A 135 11.84 10.68 -3.57
C ASN A 135 11.66 12.10 -4.14
N ASP A 136 10.43 12.62 -4.12
CA ASP A 136 10.15 13.98 -4.60
C ASP A 136 10.77 15.05 -3.70
N ILE A 137 10.73 14.87 -2.36
CA ILE A 137 11.43 15.75 -1.41
C ILE A 137 12.93 15.79 -1.72
N LEU A 138 13.55 14.64 -1.95
CA LEU A 138 14.98 14.54 -2.23
C LEU A 138 15.37 15.21 -3.56
N GLN A 139 14.45 15.33 -4.50
CA GLN A 139 14.65 16.03 -5.77
C GLN A 139 14.40 17.55 -5.69
N MET A 140 13.84 18.06 -4.59
CA MET A 140 13.65 19.51 -4.40
C MET A 140 15.01 20.22 -4.35
N PRO A 141 15.08 21.51 -4.81
CA PRO A 141 16.24 22.35 -4.55
C PRO A 141 16.58 22.40 -3.05
N GLU A 142 17.86 22.40 -2.73
CA GLU A 142 18.31 22.31 -1.32
C GLU A 142 17.70 23.39 -0.43
N ALA A 143 17.57 24.61 -0.94
CA ALA A 143 17.02 25.75 -0.19
C ALA A 143 15.53 25.57 0.17
N ASP A 144 14.79 24.81 -0.65
CA ASP A 144 13.35 24.63 -0.49
C ASP A 144 13.00 23.25 0.12
N ARG A 145 13.99 22.39 0.25
CA ARG A 145 13.81 21.00 0.71
C ARG A 145 13.31 20.94 2.13
N PHE A 146 12.37 20.03 2.37
CA PHE A 146 11.93 19.68 3.72
C PHE A 146 13.06 18.93 4.46
N ASN A 147 13.19 19.15 5.77
CA ASN A 147 14.22 18.53 6.61
C ASN A 147 13.85 17.06 6.89
N LEU A 148 13.89 16.20 5.86
CA LEU A 148 13.51 14.79 5.96
C LEU A 148 14.51 14.03 6.86
N GLY A 149 14.00 13.46 7.96
CA GLY A 149 14.77 12.72 8.97
C GLY A 149 14.74 11.20 8.79
N GLY A 150 13.71 10.66 8.14
CA GLY A 150 13.56 9.23 7.89
C GLY A 150 12.14 8.81 7.55
N LEU A 151 11.98 7.55 7.16
CA LEU A 151 10.69 6.93 6.83
C LEU A 151 10.40 5.77 7.78
N MET A 152 9.13 5.59 8.14
CA MET A 152 8.68 4.47 8.98
C MET A 152 7.40 3.87 8.38
N ILE A 153 7.49 2.67 7.82
CA ILE A 153 6.45 2.04 7.03
C ILE A 153 6.05 0.71 7.66
N GLY A 154 4.81 0.64 8.13
CA GLY A 154 4.21 -0.55 8.74
C GLY A 154 3.41 -1.36 7.73
N ASN A 155 3.58 -2.68 7.69
CA ASN A 155 2.82 -3.56 6.81
C ASN A 155 2.59 -2.95 5.42
N GLY A 156 3.68 -2.43 4.81
CA GLY A 156 3.63 -1.56 3.65
C GLY A 156 3.53 -2.29 2.32
N TRP A 157 2.73 -1.76 1.40
CA TRP A 157 2.66 -2.20 0.01
C TRP A 157 3.77 -1.51 -0.81
N ILE A 158 5.00 -2.03 -0.73
CA ILE A 158 6.19 -1.40 -1.32
C ILE A 158 6.60 -2.06 -2.63
N ASP A 159 6.55 -3.39 -2.66
CA ASP A 159 6.97 -4.24 -3.78
C ASP A 159 5.87 -5.27 -4.09
N PRO A 160 5.01 -4.98 -5.07
CA PRO A 160 3.82 -5.79 -5.33
C PRO A 160 4.12 -7.24 -5.69
N TYR A 161 5.12 -7.50 -6.55
CA TYR A 161 5.32 -8.85 -7.08
C TYR A 161 5.75 -9.86 -6.01
N PRO A 162 6.77 -9.62 -5.17
CA PRO A 162 7.06 -10.48 -4.02
C PRO A 162 5.87 -10.64 -3.08
N MET A 163 5.08 -9.59 -2.88
CA MET A 163 3.89 -9.66 -2.02
C MET A 163 2.85 -10.61 -2.60
N TYR A 164 2.50 -10.49 -3.89
CA TYR A 164 1.57 -11.44 -4.53
C TYR A 164 2.07 -12.88 -4.47
N MET A 165 3.37 -13.09 -4.67
CA MET A 165 3.94 -14.44 -4.64
C MET A 165 4.03 -15.03 -3.24
N SER A 166 4.04 -14.22 -2.18
CA SER A 166 4.14 -14.67 -0.79
C SER A 166 2.86 -15.24 -0.20
N TYR A 167 1.69 -14.96 -0.81
CA TYR A 167 0.39 -15.40 -0.27
C TYR A 167 0.29 -16.91 -0.10
N LEU A 168 0.88 -17.67 -1.01
CA LEU A 168 0.89 -19.14 -0.88
C LEU A 168 1.68 -19.58 0.36
N ASP A 169 2.83 -18.97 0.59
CA ASP A 169 3.74 -19.41 1.65
C ASP A 169 3.28 -18.96 3.04
N ILE A 170 2.66 -17.77 3.16
CA ILE A 170 2.05 -17.37 4.45
C ILE A 170 0.91 -18.33 4.83
N LEU A 171 0.06 -18.73 3.87
CA LEU A 171 -1.02 -19.67 4.12
C LEU A 171 -0.52 -21.07 4.46
N ARG A 172 0.51 -21.55 3.77
CA ARG A 172 1.17 -22.84 4.09
C ARG A 172 1.80 -22.82 5.48
N SER A 173 2.47 -21.73 5.84
CA SER A 173 3.11 -21.58 7.16
C SER A 173 2.11 -21.63 8.31
N ARG A 174 0.84 -21.33 8.03
CA ARG A 174 -0.27 -21.34 9.00
C ARG A 174 -1.16 -22.58 8.89
N ASN A 175 -0.88 -23.50 7.95
CA ASN A 175 -1.71 -24.67 7.66
C ASN A 175 -3.17 -24.31 7.32
N LEU A 176 -3.38 -23.22 6.56
CA LEU A 176 -4.71 -22.68 6.22
C LEU A 176 -5.18 -23.08 4.82
N LEU A 177 -4.39 -23.82 4.04
CA LEU A 177 -4.73 -24.20 2.67
C LEU A 177 -5.39 -25.57 2.61
N ASP A 178 -6.52 -25.65 1.92
CA ASP A 178 -6.97 -26.91 1.32
C ASP A 178 -6.39 -27.10 -0.08
N GLY A 179 -6.38 -28.37 -0.56
CA GLY A 179 -5.75 -28.69 -1.84
C GLY A 179 -6.47 -28.12 -3.08
N ASN A 180 -7.72 -27.63 -2.98
CA ASN A 180 -8.44 -27.01 -4.09
C ASN A 180 -8.11 -25.53 -4.18
N VAL A 181 -8.12 -24.82 -3.05
CA VAL A 181 -7.70 -23.41 -2.95
C VAL A 181 -6.24 -23.30 -3.38
N GLU A 182 -5.36 -24.18 -2.89
CA GLU A 182 -3.96 -24.18 -3.29
C GLU A 182 -3.75 -24.30 -4.80
N LYS A 183 -4.47 -25.18 -5.49
CA LYS A 183 -4.39 -25.32 -6.95
C LYS A 183 -4.83 -24.07 -7.68
N LYS A 184 -5.87 -23.38 -7.20
CA LYS A 184 -6.35 -22.12 -7.78
C LYS A 184 -5.32 -21.01 -7.58
N VAL A 185 -4.79 -20.86 -6.37
CA VAL A 185 -3.73 -19.90 -6.05
C VAL A 185 -2.51 -20.12 -6.94
N LEU A 186 -2.01 -21.36 -7.06
CA LEU A 186 -0.87 -21.69 -7.94
C LEU A 186 -1.13 -21.32 -9.40
N ARG A 187 -2.34 -21.55 -9.91
CA ARG A 187 -2.71 -21.16 -11.28
C ARG A 187 -2.70 -19.65 -11.46
N LEU A 188 -3.24 -18.91 -10.50
CA LEU A 188 -3.25 -17.44 -10.55
C LEU A 188 -1.83 -16.86 -10.43
N MET A 189 -0.97 -17.46 -9.60
CA MET A 189 0.44 -17.06 -9.51
C MET A 189 1.18 -17.24 -10.84
N ASP A 190 0.93 -18.33 -11.58
CA ASP A 190 1.49 -18.53 -12.91
C ASP A 190 0.99 -17.47 -13.91
N LEU A 191 -0.30 -17.15 -13.89
CA LEU A 191 -0.87 -16.09 -14.72
C LEU A 191 -0.32 -14.71 -14.33
N CYS A 192 -0.27 -14.38 -13.04
CA CYS A 192 0.32 -13.16 -12.51
C CYS A 192 1.77 -12.98 -12.95
N THR A 193 2.58 -14.03 -12.84
CA THR A 193 3.98 -14.01 -13.28
C THR A 193 4.11 -13.69 -14.77
N ARG A 194 3.23 -14.26 -15.61
CA ARG A 194 3.24 -13.99 -17.06
C ARG A 194 2.86 -12.56 -17.38
N GLU A 195 1.87 -12.02 -16.68
CA GLU A 195 1.41 -10.65 -16.89
C GLU A 195 2.44 -9.65 -16.41
N TYR A 196 2.95 -9.84 -15.20
CA TYR A 196 3.98 -8.99 -14.61
C TYR A 196 5.27 -8.91 -15.47
N ASN A 197 5.61 -10.01 -16.16
CA ASN A 197 6.75 -10.04 -17.08
C ASN A 197 6.48 -9.38 -18.45
N ARG A 198 5.22 -9.10 -18.80
CA ARG A 198 4.85 -8.46 -20.09
C ARG A 198 4.79 -6.94 -20.00
N ALA A 199 4.41 -6.41 -18.87
CA ALA A 199 4.18 -4.98 -18.66
C ALA A 199 5.37 -4.32 -17.97
N PRO A 200 5.57 -2.99 -18.11
CA PRO A 200 6.30 -2.25 -17.10
C PRO A 200 5.62 -2.54 -15.76
N GLN A 201 6.40 -2.90 -14.76
CA GLN A 201 5.95 -3.38 -13.45
C GLN A 201 4.99 -2.38 -12.77
N PRO A 202 3.66 -2.54 -12.86
CA PRO A 202 2.71 -1.63 -12.24
C PRO A 202 2.56 -1.94 -10.75
N VAL A 203 2.05 -0.98 -9.99
CA VAL A 203 1.74 -1.18 -8.57
C VAL A 203 0.58 -2.17 -8.42
N HIS A 204 -0.41 -2.11 -9.31
CA HIS A 204 -1.59 -2.98 -9.30
C HIS A 204 -1.73 -3.75 -10.61
N THR A 205 -2.09 -5.02 -10.51
CA THR A 205 -2.33 -5.92 -11.63
C THR A 205 -3.55 -6.78 -11.32
N ASP A 206 -4.62 -6.66 -12.09
CA ASP A 206 -5.91 -7.32 -11.82
C ASP A 206 -5.80 -8.83 -11.61
N VAL A 207 -4.96 -9.50 -12.40
CA VAL A 207 -4.74 -10.96 -12.26
C VAL A 207 -4.06 -11.30 -10.94
N CYS A 208 -3.07 -10.50 -10.53
CA CYS A 208 -2.32 -10.75 -9.30
C CYS A 208 -3.18 -10.49 -8.06
N GLU A 209 -4.02 -9.45 -8.09
CA GLU A 209 -4.93 -9.10 -7.00
C GLU A 209 -6.01 -10.17 -6.72
N ARG A 210 -6.26 -11.06 -7.68
CA ARG A 210 -7.15 -12.20 -7.47
C ARG A 210 -6.52 -13.29 -6.59
N ILE A 211 -5.20 -13.31 -6.41
CA ILE A 211 -4.54 -14.33 -5.59
C ILE A 211 -5.03 -14.29 -4.14
N PRO A 212 -4.97 -13.15 -3.42
CA PRO A 212 -5.48 -13.08 -2.06
C PRO A 212 -6.99 -13.32 -1.98
N SER A 213 -7.77 -12.83 -2.97
CA SER A 213 -9.24 -12.96 -2.97
C SER A 213 -9.70 -14.42 -2.98
N VAL A 214 -9.07 -15.31 -3.74
CA VAL A 214 -9.46 -16.74 -3.80
C VAL A 214 -9.41 -17.40 -2.42
N PHE A 215 -8.43 -17.08 -1.58
CA PHE A 215 -8.38 -17.61 -0.23
C PHE A 215 -9.50 -17.05 0.66
N LEU A 216 -9.76 -15.75 0.56
CA LEU A 216 -10.82 -15.12 1.36
C LEU A 216 -12.21 -15.65 0.96
N ASP A 217 -12.43 -15.89 -0.32
CA ASP A 217 -13.71 -16.37 -0.84
C ASP A 217 -13.96 -17.85 -0.55
N GLU A 218 -12.93 -18.69 -0.61
CA GLU A 218 -13.07 -20.14 -0.62
C GLU A 218 -12.31 -20.86 0.49
N GLY A 219 -11.33 -20.23 1.12
CA GLY A 219 -10.43 -20.85 2.12
C GLY A 219 -10.92 -20.77 3.56
N GLY A 220 -12.18 -20.34 3.78
CA GLY A 220 -12.73 -20.17 5.11
C GLY A 220 -12.86 -21.47 5.91
N PRO A 221 -12.94 -21.41 7.26
CA PRO A 221 -12.99 -22.57 8.13
C PRO A 221 -14.32 -23.35 8.05
N SER A 222 -15.38 -22.74 7.52
CA SER A 222 -16.68 -23.36 7.27
C SER A 222 -17.48 -22.54 6.25
N PRO A 223 -18.57 -23.10 5.66
CA PRO A 223 -19.41 -22.37 4.70
C PRO A 223 -19.93 -21.05 5.26
N GLY A 224 -19.76 -19.96 4.51
CA GLY A 224 -20.16 -18.60 4.90
C GLY A 224 -19.21 -17.90 5.88
N MET A 225 -18.09 -18.54 6.22
CA MET A 225 -17.02 -17.96 7.04
C MET A 225 -15.78 -17.74 6.19
N CYS A 226 -14.97 -16.77 6.56
CA CYS A 226 -13.65 -16.50 5.99
C CYS A 226 -12.66 -16.17 7.11
N TYR A 227 -11.37 -16.17 6.78
CA TYR A 227 -10.37 -15.57 7.65
C TYR A 227 -10.40 -14.05 7.52
N ASN A 228 -10.02 -13.35 8.58
CA ASN A 228 -9.84 -11.91 8.54
C ASN A 228 -8.56 -11.58 7.76
N GLN A 229 -8.69 -10.80 6.68
CA GLN A 229 -7.56 -10.48 5.81
C GLN A 229 -6.48 -9.61 6.48
N TYR A 230 -6.84 -8.91 7.56
CA TYR A 230 -5.92 -8.06 8.31
C TYR A 230 -5.32 -8.76 9.53
N ASP A 231 -5.93 -9.89 9.96
CA ASP A 231 -5.48 -10.66 11.12
C ASP A 231 -5.84 -12.15 10.98
N LEU A 232 -4.91 -12.96 10.52
CA LEU A 232 -5.11 -14.40 10.31
C LEU A 232 -5.43 -15.20 11.58
N ARG A 233 -5.35 -14.59 12.76
CA ARG A 233 -5.78 -15.21 14.04
C ARG A 233 -7.29 -15.20 14.20
N LEU A 234 -7.99 -14.36 13.41
CA LEU A 234 -9.41 -14.12 13.49
C LEU A 234 -10.16 -14.71 12.29
N THR A 235 -11.43 -14.98 12.51
CA THR A 235 -12.38 -15.36 11.46
C THR A 235 -13.53 -14.36 11.42
N ASP A 236 -14.17 -14.25 10.26
CA ASP A 236 -15.29 -13.34 10.03
C ASP A 236 -16.33 -14.02 9.14
N THR A 237 -17.45 -13.38 8.94
CA THR A 237 -18.49 -13.81 8.00
C THR A 237 -18.26 -13.22 6.61
N GLN A 238 -18.52 -14.02 5.58
CA GLN A 238 -18.51 -13.52 4.21
C GLN A 238 -19.65 -12.52 3.98
N PRO A 239 -19.45 -11.48 3.16
CA PRO A 239 -18.22 -11.12 2.43
C PRO A 239 -17.28 -10.17 3.19
N ALA A 240 -17.52 -9.90 4.48
CA ALA A 240 -16.79 -8.89 5.23
C ALA A 240 -15.29 -9.23 5.34
N CYS A 241 -14.96 -10.46 5.74
CA CYS A 241 -13.60 -11.00 5.81
C CYS A 241 -12.55 -10.04 6.39
N GLY A 242 -12.92 -9.29 7.43
CA GLY A 242 -12.07 -8.31 8.09
C GLY A 242 -12.35 -6.84 7.73
N MET A 243 -13.24 -6.55 6.78
CA MET A 243 -13.56 -5.15 6.41
C MET A 243 -14.23 -4.34 7.54
N ASN A 244 -14.72 -5.01 8.59
CA ASN A 244 -15.28 -4.36 9.79
C ASN A 244 -14.33 -4.43 10.99
N TRP A 245 -13.05 -4.69 10.75
CA TRP A 245 -12.03 -4.80 11.77
C TRP A 245 -11.10 -3.57 11.75
N PRO A 246 -10.68 -3.05 12.92
CA PRO A 246 -11.01 -3.51 14.27
C PRO A 246 -12.47 -3.20 14.66
N PRO A 247 -13.02 -3.84 15.73
CA PRO A 247 -14.43 -3.71 16.09
C PRO A 247 -14.91 -2.28 16.33
N GLU A 248 -13.99 -1.37 16.61
CA GLU A 248 -14.24 0.06 16.82
C GLU A 248 -14.67 0.80 15.56
N VAL A 249 -14.43 0.25 14.34
CA VAL A 249 -14.77 0.89 13.05
C VAL A 249 -16.24 1.33 12.99
N GLY A 250 -17.16 0.50 13.52
CA GLY A 250 -18.58 0.85 13.56
C GLY A 250 -18.87 2.06 14.46
N LEU A 251 -18.23 2.16 15.63
CA LEU A 251 -18.35 3.29 16.55
C LEU A 251 -17.75 4.55 15.97
N PHE A 252 -16.60 4.41 15.35
CA PHE A 252 -15.84 5.44 14.68
C PHE A 252 -16.66 6.09 13.56
N THR A 253 -17.24 5.28 12.66
CA THR A 253 -18.09 5.74 11.57
C THR A 253 -19.33 6.48 12.09
N GLN A 254 -19.99 5.98 13.13
CA GLN A 254 -21.15 6.65 13.75
C GLN A 254 -20.75 8.00 14.34
N TYR A 255 -19.62 8.07 15.03
CA TYR A 255 -19.15 9.30 15.68
C TYR A 255 -18.88 10.41 14.68
N PHE A 256 -18.13 10.14 13.59
CA PHE A 256 -17.76 11.15 12.60
C PHE A 256 -18.89 11.53 11.64
N ASN A 257 -20.00 10.79 11.61
CA ASN A 257 -21.22 11.21 10.91
C ASN A 257 -22.09 12.20 11.71
N ARG A 258 -21.77 12.46 12.97
CA ARG A 258 -22.46 13.46 13.79
C ARG A 258 -22.11 14.87 13.33
N LYS A 259 -23.14 15.71 13.12
CA LYS A 259 -22.95 17.10 12.66
C LYS A 259 -22.30 18.01 13.70
N ASP A 260 -22.53 17.74 15.00
CA ASP A 260 -21.85 18.44 16.07
C ASP A 260 -20.36 18.12 16.13
N VAL A 261 -19.98 16.85 15.92
CA VAL A 261 -18.57 16.43 15.81
C VAL A 261 -17.91 17.08 14.59
N GLN A 262 -18.55 17.02 13.42
CA GLN A 262 -18.00 17.62 12.18
C GLN A 262 -17.74 19.12 12.36
N ARG A 263 -18.67 19.86 12.98
CA ARG A 263 -18.44 21.27 13.29
C ARG A 263 -17.31 21.50 14.29
N SER A 264 -17.23 20.66 15.33
CA SER A 264 -16.19 20.77 16.35
C SER A 264 -14.76 20.50 15.83
N ILE A 265 -14.64 19.74 14.74
CA ILE A 265 -13.37 19.49 14.06
C ILE A 265 -13.17 20.39 12.83
N ASN A 266 -13.91 21.50 12.76
CA ASN A 266 -13.80 22.51 11.71
C ASN A 266 -14.04 22.01 10.28
N VAL A 267 -14.87 20.98 10.09
CA VAL A 267 -15.32 20.60 8.75
C VAL A 267 -16.36 21.64 8.30
N PRO A 268 -16.11 22.39 7.20
CA PRO A 268 -17.01 23.45 6.78
C PRO A 268 -18.39 22.92 6.40
N ASP A 269 -19.44 23.70 6.71
CA ASP A 269 -20.79 23.36 6.29
C ASP A 269 -20.88 23.21 4.76
N GLY A 270 -21.49 22.12 4.31
CA GLY A 270 -21.61 21.77 2.89
C GLY A 270 -20.37 21.13 2.24
N MET A 271 -19.25 21.02 2.96
CA MET A 271 -18.04 20.31 2.48
C MET A 271 -17.91 18.89 3.05
N ALA A 272 -18.58 18.59 4.17
CA ALA A 272 -18.63 17.22 4.65
C ALA A 272 -19.30 16.31 3.61
N PRO A 273 -18.79 15.08 3.37
CA PRO A 273 -19.50 14.11 2.55
C PRO A 273 -20.89 13.85 3.14
N ALA A 274 -21.87 13.60 2.26
CA ALA A 274 -23.24 13.35 2.69
C ALA A 274 -23.36 12.21 3.70
N HIS A 275 -22.48 11.22 3.56
CA HIS A 275 -22.24 10.14 4.49
C HIS A 275 -20.72 9.91 4.55
N TRP A 276 -20.13 10.19 5.70
CA TRP A 276 -18.71 9.94 5.94
C TRP A 276 -18.47 8.44 6.15
N THR A 277 -17.48 7.91 5.47
CA THR A 277 -17.02 6.53 5.63
C THR A 277 -15.53 6.53 5.96
N GLU A 278 -15.12 5.56 6.72
CA GLU A 278 -13.72 5.34 7.10
C GLU A 278 -12.85 5.14 5.84
N CYS A 279 -13.27 4.26 4.94
CA CYS A 279 -12.63 4.08 3.63
C CYS A 279 -13.60 4.46 2.49
N ASN A 280 -13.07 5.14 1.48
CA ASN A 280 -13.76 5.45 0.22
C ASN A 280 -13.04 4.76 -0.95
N ASN A 281 -13.74 3.90 -1.67
CA ASN A 281 -13.14 3.13 -2.77
C ASN A 281 -12.82 3.96 -4.03
N MET A 282 -13.32 5.19 -4.16
CA MET A 282 -13.09 5.99 -5.37
C MET A 282 -11.62 6.34 -5.60
N PRO A 283 -10.81 6.74 -4.59
CA PRO A 283 -9.37 6.92 -4.76
C PRO A 283 -8.67 5.66 -5.28
N ASN A 284 -9.00 4.49 -4.74
CA ASN A 284 -8.48 3.20 -5.21
C ASN A 284 -8.82 2.98 -6.69
N THR A 285 -10.10 3.13 -7.07
CA THR A 285 -10.55 2.98 -8.46
C THR A 285 -9.79 3.90 -9.42
N LYS A 286 -9.49 5.13 -9.01
CA LYS A 286 -8.76 6.10 -9.83
C LYS A 286 -7.28 5.75 -9.98
N LEU A 287 -6.65 5.22 -8.94
CA LEU A 287 -5.23 4.87 -8.94
C LEU A 287 -4.93 3.49 -9.58
N ARG A 288 -5.94 2.64 -9.76
CA ARG A 288 -5.77 1.29 -10.37
C ARG A 288 -5.15 1.32 -11.77
N SER A 289 -5.37 2.39 -12.53
CA SER A 289 -4.80 2.54 -13.88
C SER A 289 -3.42 3.16 -13.90
N ASP A 290 -2.82 3.44 -12.73
CA ASP A 290 -1.49 4.01 -12.67
C ASP A 290 -0.44 2.99 -13.13
N THR A 291 0.38 3.41 -14.08
CA THR A 291 1.49 2.62 -14.63
C THR A 291 2.85 3.09 -14.11
N SER A 292 2.85 3.92 -13.08
CA SER A 292 4.08 4.36 -12.40
C SER A 292 4.82 3.17 -11.79
N PRO A 293 6.15 3.25 -11.65
CA PRO A 293 6.94 2.15 -11.08
C PRO A 293 6.57 1.90 -9.61
N PRO A 294 6.65 0.65 -9.11
CA PRO A 294 6.43 0.36 -7.69
C PRO A 294 7.43 1.09 -6.80
N ALA A 295 6.99 1.38 -5.57
CA ALA A 295 7.72 2.18 -4.59
C ALA A 295 9.13 1.65 -4.27
N VAL A 296 9.33 0.34 -4.34
CA VAL A 296 10.65 -0.30 -4.17
C VAL A 296 11.72 0.27 -5.12
N SER A 297 11.31 0.80 -6.29
CA SER A 297 12.21 1.40 -7.27
C SER A 297 12.94 2.64 -6.75
N PHE A 298 12.40 3.32 -5.74
CA PHE A 298 12.99 4.51 -5.13
C PHE A 298 13.83 4.21 -3.89
N MET A 299 13.67 3.01 -3.31
CA MET A 299 14.24 2.68 -2.00
C MET A 299 15.77 2.76 -1.96
N ASN A 300 16.45 2.39 -3.04
CA ASN A 300 17.91 2.53 -3.11
C ASN A 300 18.34 4.00 -2.95
N ALA A 301 17.77 4.89 -3.76
CA ALA A 301 18.09 6.30 -3.72
C ALA A 301 17.70 6.95 -2.38
N ILE A 302 16.58 6.54 -1.78
CA ILE A 302 16.14 7.02 -0.47
C ILE A 302 17.13 6.60 0.62
N LEU A 303 17.54 5.34 0.63
CA LEU A 303 18.47 4.79 1.62
C LEU A 303 19.89 5.40 1.55
N ASP A 304 20.28 5.97 0.42
CA ASP A 304 21.53 6.74 0.30
C ASP A 304 21.45 8.08 1.06
N HIS A 305 20.24 8.54 1.43
CA HIS A 305 20.02 9.86 2.01
C HIS A 305 19.43 9.83 3.41
N VAL A 306 18.44 8.99 3.67
CA VAL A 306 17.75 8.92 4.96
C VAL A 306 17.53 7.48 5.40
N PRO A 307 17.51 7.24 6.73
CA PRO A 307 17.21 5.91 7.26
C PRO A 307 15.75 5.54 7.00
N VAL A 308 15.50 4.25 6.80
CA VAL A 308 14.17 3.68 6.62
C VAL A 308 13.93 2.56 7.63
N LEU A 309 12.79 2.60 8.29
CA LEU A 309 12.25 1.53 9.12
C LEU A 309 11.08 0.86 8.39
N LEU A 310 11.19 -0.43 8.16
CA LEU A 310 10.10 -1.30 7.75
C LEU A 310 9.72 -2.16 8.94
N PHE A 311 8.46 -2.13 9.36
CA PHE A 311 7.97 -2.95 10.47
C PHE A 311 6.70 -3.69 10.07
N VAL A 312 6.58 -4.93 10.51
CA VAL A 312 5.49 -5.81 10.04
C VAL A 312 4.92 -6.59 11.21
N GLY A 313 3.60 -6.59 11.34
CA GLY A 313 2.87 -7.50 12.20
C GLY A 313 2.87 -8.92 11.60
N LYS A 314 3.25 -9.90 12.42
CA LYS A 314 3.46 -11.27 11.97
C LYS A 314 2.17 -11.97 11.50
N ASP A 315 1.01 -11.47 11.93
CA ASP A 315 -0.28 -12.11 11.71
C ASP A 315 -1.11 -11.45 10.58
N ASP A 316 -0.53 -10.47 9.88
CA ASP A 316 -1.11 -9.87 8.68
C ASP A 316 -1.08 -10.83 7.49
N TYR A 317 -2.19 -10.85 6.73
CA TYR A 317 -2.25 -11.57 5.45
C TYR A 317 -1.98 -10.65 4.27
N MET A 318 -2.57 -9.45 4.25
CA MET A 318 -2.54 -8.56 3.09
C MET A 318 -1.13 -8.08 2.74
N CYS A 319 -0.43 -7.47 3.70
CA CYS A 319 0.95 -7.02 3.52
C CYS A 319 1.89 -7.85 4.40
N ASN A 320 1.89 -9.16 4.17
CA ASN A 320 2.50 -10.12 5.05
C ASN A 320 4.04 -10.04 5.09
N TYR A 321 4.59 -10.52 6.20
CA TYR A 321 6.03 -10.44 6.47
C TYR A 321 6.90 -11.23 5.46
N ILE A 322 6.40 -12.33 4.88
CA ILE A 322 7.16 -13.14 3.92
C ILE A 322 7.40 -12.32 2.64
N GLY A 323 6.35 -11.63 2.14
CA GLY A 323 6.47 -10.75 0.99
C GLY A 323 7.44 -9.60 1.24
N MET A 324 7.40 -9.00 2.44
CA MET A 324 8.32 -7.95 2.83
C MET A 324 9.78 -8.46 2.90
N GLU A 325 10.01 -9.62 3.50
CA GLU A 325 11.34 -10.23 3.56
C GLU A 325 11.89 -10.57 2.18
N TRP A 326 11.06 -11.02 1.24
CA TRP A 326 11.46 -11.23 -0.14
C TRP A 326 11.78 -9.93 -0.86
N SER A 327 10.99 -8.88 -0.65
CA SER A 327 11.26 -7.55 -1.20
C SER A 327 12.60 -7.03 -0.71
N ILE A 328 12.89 -7.12 0.58
CA ILE A 328 14.20 -6.74 1.16
C ILE A 328 15.32 -7.59 0.59
N SER A 329 15.11 -8.90 0.44
CA SER A 329 16.11 -9.83 -0.09
C SER A 329 16.49 -9.54 -1.55
N ASN A 330 15.57 -8.97 -2.33
CA ASN A 330 15.78 -8.57 -3.72
C ASN A 330 16.25 -7.12 -3.87
N LEU A 331 16.07 -6.28 -2.85
CA LEU A 331 16.47 -4.88 -2.88
C LEU A 331 18.00 -4.75 -2.89
N THR A 332 18.52 -3.96 -3.82
CA THR A 332 19.95 -3.61 -3.88
C THR A 332 20.11 -2.16 -3.42
N TRP A 333 20.91 -1.95 -2.36
CA TRP A 333 21.24 -0.61 -1.86
C TRP A 333 22.66 -0.58 -1.30
N ALA A 334 23.29 0.59 -1.33
CA ALA A 334 24.66 0.79 -0.89
C ALA A 334 25.62 -0.33 -1.39
N GLY A 335 25.45 -0.72 -2.66
CA GLY A 335 26.33 -1.67 -3.37
C GLY A 335 26.15 -3.15 -3.04
N SER A 336 25.09 -3.55 -2.31
CA SER A 336 24.84 -4.96 -1.98
C SER A 336 23.34 -5.29 -1.97
N THR A 337 22.98 -6.51 -2.37
CA THR A 337 21.60 -7.00 -2.40
C THR A 337 21.25 -7.66 -1.06
N GLY A 338 20.08 -7.34 -0.53
CA GLY A 338 19.58 -7.86 0.74
C GLY A 338 20.46 -7.47 1.93
N PHE A 339 20.15 -8.00 3.10
CA PHE A 339 21.05 -7.95 4.26
C PHE A 339 22.27 -8.85 4.01
N THR A 340 23.48 -8.34 4.20
CA THR A 340 24.71 -9.05 3.80
C THR A 340 25.18 -10.10 4.82
N GLY A 341 24.47 -10.24 5.96
CA GLY A 341 24.87 -11.08 7.07
C GLY A 341 25.91 -10.45 8.00
N LYS A 342 26.33 -9.20 7.75
CA LYS A 342 27.14 -8.40 8.68
C LYS A 342 26.31 -8.03 9.90
N SER A 343 25.03 -7.69 9.72
CA SER A 343 24.05 -7.57 10.78
C SER A 343 23.38 -8.91 11.03
N LYS A 344 23.13 -9.20 12.30
CA LYS A 344 22.36 -10.39 12.69
C LYS A 344 20.94 -9.98 13.07
N VAL A 345 20.00 -10.87 12.81
CA VAL A 345 18.67 -10.78 13.42
C VAL A 345 18.84 -10.89 14.93
N ALA A 346 18.31 -9.94 15.67
CA ALA A 346 18.37 -9.88 17.12
C ALA A 346 16.96 -9.93 17.71
N ASP A 347 16.80 -10.58 18.85
CA ASP A 347 15.57 -10.50 19.62
C ASP A 347 15.38 -9.08 20.13
N TRP A 348 14.19 -8.55 19.92
CA TRP A 348 13.75 -7.30 20.50
C TRP A 348 12.91 -7.59 21.74
N THR A 349 13.33 -7.07 22.88
CA THR A 349 12.67 -7.30 24.16
C THR A 349 12.17 -6.00 24.76
N ILE A 350 10.99 -6.06 25.38
CA ILE A 350 10.47 -5.02 26.26
C ILE A 350 10.21 -5.66 27.64
N ASP A 351 10.76 -5.07 28.68
CA ASP A 351 10.73 -5.58 30.07
C ASP A 351 11.15 -7.07 30.16
N GLY A 352 12.16 -7.45 29.37
CA GLY A 352 12.72 -8.81 29.33
C GLY A 352 11.90 -9.82 28.53
N SER A 353 10.73 -9.46 27.99
CA SER A 353 9.91 -10.32 27.14
C SER A 353 10.23 -10.08 25.67
N VAL A 354 10.42 -11.15 24.88
CA VAL A 354 10.64 -11.03 23.43
C VAL A 354 9.33 -10.64 22.77
N VAL A 355 9.32 -9.45 22.17
CA VAL A 355 8.15 -8.87 21.46
C VAL A 355 8.27 -8.98 19.95
N GLY A 356 9.47 -9.24 19.45
CA GLY A 356 9.74 -9.36 18.02
C GLY A 356 11.21 -9.57 17.74
N THR A 357 11.59 -9.40 16.47
CA THR A 357 12.97 -9.44 16.02
C THR A 357 13.30 -8.19 15.22
N VAL A 358 14.56 -7.76 15.23
CA VAL A 358 15.04 -6.60 14.50
C VAL A 358 16.36 -6.93 13.80
N GLN A 359 16.49 -6.42 12.58
CA GLN A 359 17.74 -6.43 11.82
C GLN A 359 17.97 -5.03 11.21
N SER A 360 19.17 -4.49 11.35
CA SER A 360 19.54 -3.16 10.80
C SER A 360 20.86 -3.23 10.08
N GLU A 361 20.91 -2.70 8.85
CA GLU A 361 22.12 -2.62 8.06
C GLU A 361 22.00 -1.52 7.00
N ARG A 362 23.04 -0.72 6.83
CA ARG A 362 23.14 0.27 5.75
C ARG A 362 21.93 1.21 5.65
N GLY A 363 21.46 1.72 6.80
CA GLY A 363 20.33 2.65 6.85
C GLY A 363 18.94 1.99 6.84
N LEU A 364 18.80 0.73 6.46
CA LEU A 364 17.55 -0.01 6.53
C LEU A 364 17.44 -0.76 7.86
N THR A 365 16.33 -0.57 8.55
CA THR A 365 15.94 -1.35 9.73
C THR A 365 14.65 -2.11 9.39
N TYR A 366 14.64 -3.41 9.67
CA TYR A 366 13.47 -4.27 9.56
C TYR A 366 13.10 -4.81 10.93
N ALA A 367 11.83 -4.69 11.31
CA ALA A 367 11.29 -5.21 12.58
C ALA A 367 10.08 -6.11 12.30
N LEU A 368 10.14 -7.36 12.77
CA LEU A 368 9.00 -8.29 12.75
C LEU A 368 8.40 -8.38 14.15
N ILE A 369 7.10 -8.07 14.29
CA ILE A 369 6.42 -7.92 15.57
C ILE A 369 5.50 -9.10 15.82
N ASN A 370 5.71 -9.79 16.95
CA ASN A 370 4.93 -10.97 17.33
C ASN A 370 3.54 -10.56 17.81
N ASN A 371 2.54 -11.39 17.48
CA ASN A 371 1.13 -11.18 17.86
C ASN A 371 0.61 -9.79 17.46
N ALA A 372 0.99 -9.33 16.30
CA ALA A 372 0.54 -8.11 15.67
C ALA A 372 -0.02 -8.42 14.28
N SER A 373 -1.10 -7.74 13.95
CA SER A 373 -1.84 -7.82 12.70
C SER A 373 -1.39 -6.74 11.71
N HIS A 374 -2.21 -6.43 10.71
CA HIS A 374 -2.01 -5.35 9.75
C HIS A 374 -1.85 -3.98 10.42
N MET A 375 -2.78 -3.64 11.31
CA MET A 375 -2.74 -2.41 12.11
C MET A 375 -1.96 -2.68 13.41
N VAL A 376 -0.64 -2.61 13.33
CA VAL A 376 0.25 -2.97 14.46
C VAL A 376 -0.07 -2.15 15.72
N GLY A 377 -0.45 -0.88 15.55
CA GLY A 377 -0.80 0.01 16.65
C GLY A 377 -2.06 -0.39 17.44
N VAL A 378 -2.97 -1.15 16.83
CA VAL A 378 -4.15 -1.73 17.51
C VAL A 378 -3.72 -2.80 18.50
N ASP A 379 -2.87 -3.72 18.06
CA ASP A 379 -2.44 -4.88 18.86
C ASP A 379 -1.29 -4.55 19.82
N ARG A 380 -0.32 -3.75 19.36
CA ARG A 380 0.98 -3.53 19.99
C ARG A 380 1.37 -2.04 20.10
N PRO A 381 0.53 -1.19 20.70
CA PRO A 381 0.78 0.25 20.76
C PRO A 381 2.07 0.60 21.54
N ARG A 382 2.43 -0.19 22.55
CA ARG A 382 3.66 -0.02 23.32
C ARG A 382 4.90 -0.27 22.47
N GLU A 383 4.87 -1.34 21.70
CA GLU A 383 5.93 -1.73 20.79
C GLU A 383 6.11 -0.69 19.67
N VAL A 384 5.02 -0.15 19.13
CA VAL A 384 5.07 0.95 18.15
C VAL A 384 5.70 2.19 18.75
N LEU A 385 5.30 2.60 19.96
CA LEU A 385 5.89 3.75 20.64
C LEU A 385 7.40 3.57 20.88
N ASP A 386 7.84 2.39 21.33
CA ASP A 386 9.26 2.07 21.53
C ASP A 386 10.05 2.14 20.23
N LEU A 387 9.54 1.46 19.19
CA LEU A 387 10.17 1.36 17.88
C LEU A 387 10.40 2.75 17.26
N PHE A 388 9.36 3.58 17.26
CA PHE A 388 9.42 4.94 16.70
C PHE A 388 10.36 5.84 17.52
N SER A 389 10.30 5.76 18.86
CA SER A 389 11.18 6.53 19.74
C SER A 389 12.63 6.17 19.49
N ALA A 390 12.96 4.90 19.47
CA ALA A 390 14.32 4.43 19.27
C ALA A 390 14.85 4.72 17.85
N PHE A 391 14.02 4.53 16.82
CA PHE A 391 14.39 4.80 15.42
C PHE A 391 14.70 6.28 15.18
N THR A 392 13.93 7.18 15.76
CA THR A 392 14.10 8.63 15.60
C THR A 392 15.11 9.23 16.59
N ASN A 393 15.74 8.43 17.44
CA ASN A 393 16.56 8.86 18.57
C ASN A 393 15.81 9.82 19.52
N ALA A 394 14.49 9.65 19.64
CA ALA A 394 13.72 10.36 20.64
C ALA A 394 14.13 9.92 22.04
N SER A 395 14.07 10.85 23.01
CA SER A 395 14.39 10.51 24.40
C SER A 395 13.41 9.48 24.95
N THR A 396 13.91 8.31 25.35
CA THR A 396 13.12 7.24 25.97
C THR A 396 13.14 7.29 27.50
N ALA A 397 13.77 8.31 28.08
CA ALA A 397 13.95 8.42 29.54
C ALA A 397 12.64 8.46 30.33
N ASN A 398 11.55 8.91 29.70
CA ASN A 398 10.21 9.03 30.30
C ASN A 398 9.29 7.85 29.94
N LEU A 399 9.75 6.87 29.17
CA LEU A 399 8.93 5.70 28.85
C LEU A 399 8.87 4.75 30.06
N PRO A 400 7.68 4.22 30.39
CA PRO A 400 7.47 3.39 31.57
C PRO A 400 7.93 1.93 31.37
N PHE A 401 8.87 1.67 30.45
CA PHE A 401 9.36 0.33 30.14
C PHE A 401 10.83 0.35 29.70
N ALA A 402 11.51 -0.79 29.83
CA ALA A 402 12.87 -0.99 29.35
C ALA A 402 12.89 -1.75 28.02
N SER A 403 13.59 -1.21 27.01
CA SER A 403 13.70 -1.81 25.68
C SER A 403 15.12 -2.22 25.34
N SER A 404 15.26 -3.33 24.63
CA SER A 404 16.52 -3.76 24.01
C SER A 404 16.72 -3.21 22.60
N PHE A 405 15.70 -2.57 21.99
CA PHE A 405 15.82 -2.03 20.65
C PHE A 405 16.98 -1.04 20.55
N ARG A 406 17.80 -1.22 19.54
CA ARG A 406 18.85 -0.26 19.17
C ARG A 406 18.86 -0.11 17.66
N LYS A 407 18.82 1.13 17.19
CA LYS A 407 19.06 1.45 15.78
C LYS A 407 20.48 1.06 15.41
N GLY A 408 20.68 0.42 14.26
CA GLY A 408 22.01 0.10 13.73
C GLY A 408 22.87 1.37 13.62
N GLN A 409 24.16 1.26 13.97
CA GLN A 409 25.08 2.41 13.98
C GLN A 409 25.46 2.91 12.58
N ASP A 410 25.11 2.17 11.52
CA ASP A 410 25.50 2.48 10.13
C ASP A 410 24.42 3.27 9.35
N ALA A 411 23.44 3.86 10.05
CA ALA A 411 22.43 4.69 9.40
C ALA A 411 23.05 6.00 8.94
N PRO A 412 22.80 6.46 7.70
CA PRO A 412 23.25 7.78 7.25
C PRO A 412 22.69 8.85 8.20
N SER A 413 23.50 9.84 8.51
CA SER A 413 23.03 11.00 9.28
C SER A 413 21.99 11.75 8.47
N PRO A 414 20.93 12.32 9.10
CA PRO A 414 20.00 13.18 8.41
C PRO A 414 20.75 14.29 7.67
N ILE A 415 20.39 14.52 6.42
CA ILE A 415 21.18 15.40 5.57
C ILE A 415 20.78 16.85 5.79
N SER A 416 21.72 17.64 6.32
CA SER A 416 21.77 19.05 5.97
C SER A 416 22.77 19.19 4.80
N GLY A 417 22.29 19.41 3.60
CA GLY A 417 23.13 19.80 2.47
C GLY A 417 23.60 18.70 1.50
N ALA A 418 22.82 17.66 1.22
CA ALA A 418 23.15 16.74 0.14
C ALA A 418 22.85 17.35 -1.25
N PRO A 419 23.71 17.12 -2.24
CA PRO A 419 23.45 17.58 -3.62
C PRO A 419 22.19 16.92 -4.17
N PRO A 420 21.44 17.57 -5.09
CA PRO A 420 20.25 17.02 -5.68
C PRO A 420 20.56 15.72 -6.41
N LEU A 421 19.69 14.72 -6.25
CA LEU A 421 19.71 13.50 -7.06
C LEU A 421 19.59 13.89 -8.54
N SER A 422 20.52 13.42 -9.38
CA SER A 422 20.34 13.48 -10.84
C SER A 422 19.10 12.68 -11.21
N SER A 423 18.17 13.29 -11.96
CA SER A 423 16.96 12.61 -12.43
C SER A 423 17.31 11.30 -13.17
N PRO A 424 16.52 10.23 -13.03
CA PRO A 424 16.75 8.97 -13.76
C PRO A 424 16.74 9.11 -15.28
N ASP A 425 16.17 10.21 -15.81
CA ASP A 425 16.08 10.49 -17.25
C ASP A 425 17.39 10.97 -17.91
N SER A 426 18.47 11.21 -17.16
CA SER A 426 19.72 11.70 -17.75
C SER A 426 20.83 10.64 -17.93
N GLN A 427 20.58 9.42 -17.44
CA GLN A 427 21.37 8.24 -17.83
C GLN A 427 20.50 7.27 -18.64
N GLU A 428 20.03 7.72 -19.81
CA GLU A 428 19.84 6.77 -20.89
C GLU A 428 21.16 6.03 -21.01
N ASN A 429 21.16 4.78 -20.58
CA ASN A 429 22.34 3.91 -20.62
C ASN A 429 22.91 3.97 -22.02
N THR A 430 23.98 4.71 -22.23
CA THR A 430 24.70 4.77 -23.53
C THR A 430 25.04 3.36 -24.02
N ALA A 431 25.21 2.41 -23.09
CA ALA A 431 25.34 0.99 -23.39
C ALA A 431 24.05 0.38 -23.97
N LEU A 432 22.85 0.80 -23.54
CA LEU A 432 21.58 0.27 -24.07
C LEU A 432 21.22 0.88 -25.41
N VAL A 433 21.53 2.16 -25.62
CA VAL A 433 21.39 2.84 -26.95
C VAL A 433 22.38 2.28 -27.95
N VAL A 434 23.66 2.12 -27.58
CA VAL A 434 24.66 1.47 -28.40
C VAL A 434 24.28 0.01 -28.70
N GLY A 435 23.75 -0.73 -27.70
CA GLY A 435 23.26 -2.10 -27.89
C GLY A 435 22.07 -2.18 -28.85
N LYS A 436 21.11 -1.24 -28.80
CA LYS A 436 19.99 -1.17 -29.76
C LYS A 436 20.47 -0.86 -31.19
N TRP A 437 21.40 0.08 -31.37
CA TRP A 437 21.95 0.40 -32.67
C TRP A 437 22.83 -0.73 -33.25
N VAL A 438 23.64 -1.39 -32.43
CA VAL A 438 24.41 -2.58 -32.82
C VAL A 438 23.47 -3.74 -33.19
N GLY A 439 22.39 -3.96 -32.43
CA GLY A 439 21.37 -4.96 -32.74
C GLY A 439 20.66 -4.68 -34.09
N LEU A 440 20.28 -3.42 -34.35
CA LEU A 440 19.67 -2.99 -35.61
C LEU A 440 20.64 -3.14 -36.79
N CYS A 441 21.91 -2.79 -36.63
CA CYS A 441 22.94 -2.99 -37.65
C CYS A 441 23.16 -4.47 -37.95
N LEU A 442 23.21 -5.34 -36.94
CA LEU A 442 23.31 -6.79 -37.13
C LEU A 442 22.10 -7.38 -37.86
N LEU A 443 20.88 -6.94 -37.51
CA LEU A 443 19.66 -7.36 -38.22
C LEU A 443 19.65 -6.89 -39.66
N PHE A 444 20.12 -5.68 -39.93
CA PHE A 444 20.25 -5.15 -41.29
C PHE A 444 21.28 -5.94 -42.13
N VAL A 445 22.44 -6.27 -41.55
CA VAL A 445 23.46 -7.09 -42.18
C VAL A 445 22.95 -8.50 -42.48
N LEU A 446 22.21 -9.12 -41.54
CA LEU A 446 21.57 -10.43 -41.74
C LEU A 446 20.48 -10.37 -42.83
N ALA A 447 19.66 -9.34 -42.84
CA ALA A 447 18.64 -9.16 -43.87
C ALA A 447 19.29 -8.99 -45.27
N LEU A 448 20.36 -8.20 -45.36
CA LEU A 448 21.13 -8.02 -46.58
C LEU A 448 21.79 -9.33 -47.04
N PHE A 449 22.34 -10.10 -46.11
CA PHE A 449 22.92 -11.43 -46.39
C PHE A 449 21.85 -12.39 -46.93
N PHE A 450 20.68 -12.47 -46.34
CA PHE A 450 19.57 -13.30 -46.82
C PHE A 450 19.07 -12.83 -48.20
N LEU A 451 19.01 -11.52 -48.42
CA LEU A 451 18.64 -10.95 -49.73
C LEU A 451 19.68 -11.32 -50.79
N LEU A 452 20.95 -11.21 -50.48
CA LEU A 452 22.02 -11.61 -51.38
C LEU A 452 22.00 -13.12 -51.65
N CYS A 453 21.81 -13.96 -50.63
CA CYS A 453 21.65 -15.40 -50.81
C CYS A 453 20.44 -15.74 -51.70
N PHE A 454 19.30 -15.03 -51.54
CA PHE A 454 18.11 -15.20 -52.36
C PHE A 454 18.35 -14.80 -53.82
N LEU A 455 19.04 -13.69 -54.06
CA LEU A 455 19.42 -13.23 -55.40
C LEU A 455 20.45 -14.15 -56.05
N PHE A 456 21.44 -14.61 -55.29
CA PHE A 456 22.43 -15.59 -55.77
C PHE A 456 21.78 -16.95 -56.05
N ARG A 457 20.85 -17.42 -55.23
CA ARG A 457 20.13 -18.66 -55.43
C ARG A 457 19.36 -18.66 -56.76
N LYS A 458 18.73 -17.54 -57.11
CA LYS A 458 18.08 -17.39 -58.43
C LYS A 458 19.10 -17.44 -59.59
N ARG A 459 20.26 -16.83 -59.44
CA ARG A 459 21.34 -16.89 -60.45
C ARG A 459 21.97 -18.27 -60.55
N LEU A 460 22.25 -18.94 -59.45
CA LEU A 460 22.77 -20.32 -59.44
C LEU A 460 21.76 -21.30 -60.01
N TYR A 461 20.49 -21.15 -59.68
CA TYR A 461 19.42 -22.01 -60.19
C TYR A 461 19.21 -21.83 -61.70
N SER A 462 19.29 -20.59 -62.21
CA SER A 462 19.26 -20.31 -63.65
C SER A 462 20.51 -20.74 -64.39
N TRP A 463 21.69 -20.70 -63.75
CA TRP A 463 22.95 -21.24 -64.29
C TRP A 463 22.91 -22.77 -64.33
N TRP A 464 22.40 -23.44 -63.26
CA TRP A 464 22.27 -24.87 -63.17
C TRP A 464 21.27 -25.41 -64.21
N LEU A 465 20.16 -24.72 -64.46
CA LEU A 465 19.20 -25.06 -65.54
C LEU A 465 19.77 -24.90 -66.92
N ARG A 466 20.73 -24.01 -67.18
CA ARG A 466 21.38 -23.83 -68.45
C ARG A 466 22.47 -24.87 -68.75
N HIS A 467 22.98 -25.54 -67.73
CA HIS A 467 24.13 -26.48 -67.89
C HIS A 467 23.72 -27.95 -67.75
N ARG A 468 22.48 -28.26 -67.43
CA ARG A 468 21.88 -29.60 -67.56
C ARG A 468 21.10 -29.64 -68.84
N GLY A 469 21.85 -30.07 -69.92
CA GLY A 469 21.19 -30.44 -71.18
C GLY A 469 20.25 -31.60 -70.95
N TYR A 470 18.98 -31.34 -71.19
CA TYR A 470 18.00 -32.41 -71.43
C TYR A 470 17.54 -32.30 -72.87
N SER A 471 17.85 -33.36 -73.61
CA SER A 471 17.43 -33.58 -75.01
C SER A 471 15.88 -33.69 -75.06
N SER A 472 15.37 -33.03 -76.07
CA SER A 472 13.96 -33.07 -76.50
C SER A 472 13.49 -34.46 -76.84
N GLY A 473 12.36 -34.84 -76.42
CA GLY A 473 11.52 -35.91 -76.96
C GLY A 473 10.09 -35.43 -77.02
N SER A 474 9.60 -35.22 -78.24
CA SER A 474 8.27 -34.82 -78.64
C SER A 474 7.22 -35.94 -78.42
N SER A 475 6.03 -35.61 -78.09
CA SER A 475 4.79 -35.93 -78.82
C SER A 475 3.58 -35.71 -77.95
N ASP A 476 2.78 -34.80 -78.27
CA ASP A 476 1.40 -34.84 -78.80
C ASP A 476 0.37 -35.69 -78.04
N ASP A 477 -0.75 -35.03 -77.87
CA ASP A 477 -2.13 -35.44 -77.93
C ASP A 477 -2.95 -35.58 -76.64
N ALA A 478 -3.84 -34.67 -76.56
CA ALA A 478 -5.28 -34.74 -76.73
C ALA A 478 -6.18 -35.13 -75.55
N ARG A 479 -6.92 -34.15 -75.23
CA ARG A 479 -8.41 -34.14 -75.05
C ARG A 479 -9.15 -35.03 -74.06
N ARG A 480 -9.96 -34.30 -73.37
CA ARG A 480 -11.43 -34.53 -73.08
C ARG A 480 -11.85 -35.19 -71.77
N ARG A 481 -12.52 -34.36 -71.04
CA ARG A 481 -13.97 -34.40 -70.67
C ARG A 481 -14.40 -35.29 -69.53
N THR A 482 -15.20 -34.57 -68.69
CA THR A 482 -16.43 -35.01 -67.97
C THR A 482 -16.23 -36.05 -66.86
N GLY A 483 -16.74 -35.97 -65.72
CA GLY A 483 -17.98 -35.40 -65.21
C GLY A 483 -18.50 -36.34 -64.13
N ILE A 484 -19.09 -35.76 -63.09
CA ILE A 484 -20.27 -36.29 -62.37
C ILE A 484 -20.11 -37.42 -61.35
N ASP A 485 -20.56 -37.05 -60.14
CA ASP A 485 -21.41 -37.78 -59.20
C ASP A 485 -20.89 -38.99 -58.40
N GLY A 486 -21.08 -38.86 -57.11
CA GLY A 486 -22.01 -39.74 -56.43
C GLY A 486 -21.46 -40.56 -55.24
N LEU A 487 -21.98 -40.18 -54.11
CA LEU A 487 -22.54 -41.04 -53.07
C LEU A 487 -21.67 -42.05 -52.28
N ALA A 488 -21.69 -41.75 -51.00
CA ALA A 488 -22.20 -42.63 -49.92
C ALA A 488 -21.26 -43.65 -49.25
N ALA A 489 -21.27 -43.49 -47.94
CA ALA A 489 -21.34 -44.51 -46.88
C ALA A 489 -20.14 -45.45 -46.68
N ASP A 490 -19.61 -45.57 -45.58
CA ASP A 490 -20.06 -46.15 -44.32
C ASP A 490 -18.85 -46.69 -43.50
N ARG A 491 -18.89 -46.43 -42.20
CA ARG A 491 -18.40 -47.22 -41.04
C ARG A 491 -16.98 -47.76 -41.02
N SER A 492 -16.16 -47.42 -40.03
CA SER A 492 -16.13 -48.09 -38.71
C SER A 492 -14.81 -47.83 -37.94
N ARG A 493 -15.01 -47.53 -36.67
CA ARG A 493 -14.20 -47.91 -35.49
C ARG A 493 -12.70 -47.73 -35.45
N GLY A 494 -12.31 -46.93 -34.40
CA GLY A 494 -11.07 -47.26 -33.69
C GLY A 494 -10.46 -46.18 -32.80
N ARG A 495 -10.85 -46.13 -31.53
CA ARG A 495 -10.08 -45.80 -30.33
C ARG A 495 -9.31 -44.47 -30.20
N ARG A 496 -9.86 -43.63 -29.32
CA ARG A 496 -9.30 -42.93 -28.13
C ARG A 496 -7.78 -42.69 -28.07
N THR A 497 -7.40 -41.41 -28.01
CA THR A 497 -6.55 -40.87 -26.96
C THR A 497 -6.99 -39.42 -26.73
N GLY A 498 -7.23 -39.06 -25.44
CA GLY A 498 -7.74 -37.75 -25.05
C GLY A 498 -6.59 -36.71 -24.99
N TYR A 499 -6.91 -35.55 -25.49
CA TYR A 499 -6.22 -34.32 -25.15
C TYR A 499 -7.26 -33.31 -24.69
N GLY A 500 -6.99 -32.72 -23.53
CA GLY A 500 -7.85 -31.74 -22.89
C GLY A 500 -8.13 -30.55 -23.80
N ARG A 501 -9.39 -30.19 -23.87
CA ARG A 501 -9.91 -29.04 -24.58
C ARG A 501 -9.45 -27.77 -23.86
N MET A 502 -8.67 -26.92 -24.51
CA MET A 502 -8.52 -25.52 -24.12
C MET A 502 -9.89 -24.86 -24.24
N LEU A 503 -10.33 -24.18 -23.19
CA LEU A 503 -11.48 -23.30 -23.23
C LEU A 503 -11.19 -22.15 -24.17
N SER A 504 -12.17 -21.78 -25.02
CA SER A 504 -12.09 -20.62 -25.90
C SER A 504 -12.13 -19.31 -25.10
N GLU A 505 -11.59 -18.23 -25.68
CA GLU A 505 -11.60 -16.88 -25.07
C GLU A 505 -13.02 -16.43 -24.69
N ASP A 506 -14.05 -16.85 -25.42
CA ASP A 506 -15.46 -16.52 -25.16
C ASP A 506 -16.02 -17.20 -23.87
N GLU A 507 -15.47 -18.34 -23.45
CA GLU A 507 -15.85 -19.00 -22.18
C GLU A 507 -15.19 -18.36 -20.95
N LEU A 508 -14.19 -17.49 -21.16
CA LEU A 508 -13.54 -16.69 -20.10
C LEU A 508 -14.31 -15.40 -19.81
N ASP A 509 -14.98 -14.81 -20.81
CA ASP A 509 -15.74 -13.56 -20.66
C ASP A 509 -17.04 -13.76 -19.85
N ASP A 510 -17.71 -14.90 -19.95
CA ASP A 510 -18.89 -15.19 -19.13
C ASP A 510 -18.58 -15.42 -17.64
N ALA A 511 -17.34 -15.80 -17.29
CA ALA A 511 -16.88 -15.86 -15.91
C ALA A 511 -16.45 -14.49 -15.37
N PHE A 512 -16.21 -13.51 -16.26
CA PHE A 512 -15.72 -12.18 -15.91
C PHE A 512 -16.84 -11.22 -15.45
N MET A 513 -18.07 -11.47 -15.83
CA MET A 513 -19.23 -10.59 -15.56
C MET A 513 -19.88 -10.79 -14.18
N MET A 514 -19.37 -11.68 -13.33
CA MET A 514 -19.98 -11.99 -12.02
C MET A 514 -19.18 -11.54 -10.81
N SER A 515 -18.12 -10.75 -10.95
CA SER A 515 -17.37 -10.21 -9.79
C SER A 515 -17.23 -8.69 -9.84
N GLU A 516 -18.32 -7.96 -10.08
CA GLU A 516 -18.42 -6.62 -9.51
C GLU A 516 -18.54 -6.79 -7.99
N PHE A 517 -17.59 -6.25 -7.26
CA PHE A 517 -17.71 -6.04 -5.81
C PHE A 517 -18.89 -5.11 -5.55
N ALA A 518 -20.09 -5.68 -5.57
CA ALA A 518 -21.29 -5.00 -5.12
C ALA A 518 -21.29 -5.08 -3.59
N PHE A 519 -21.00 -3.96 -2.92
CA PHE A 519 -21.42 -3.79 -1.54
C PHE A 519 -22.89 -4.15 -1.43
N PRO A 520 -23.31 -4.96 -0.43
CA PRO A 520 -24.71 -5.32 -0.26
C PRO A 520 -25.52 -4.04 -0.08
N LYS A 521 -26.50 -3.82 -0.97
CA LYS A 521 -27.52 -2.80 -0.76
C LYS A 521 -28.22 -3.10 0.55
N LEU A 522 -28.13 -2.17 1.48
CA LEU A 522 -28.90 -2.20 2.72
C LEU A 522 -30.38 -2.53 2.42
N PRO A 523 -31.01 -3.44 3.17
CA PRO A 523 -32.41 -3.78 2.95
C PRO A 523 -33.27 -2.54 3.17
N LYS A 524 -34.16 -2.27 2.21
CA LYS A 524 -35.17 -1.21 2.32
C LYS A 524 -35.96 -1.45 3.60
N SER A 525 -35.96 -0.45 4.48
CA SER A 525 -36.75 -0.39 5.71
C SER A 525 -38.18 -0.86 5.50
N ARG A 526 -38.65 -1.75 6.36
CA ARG A 526 -40.07 -2.01 6.58
C ARG A 526 -40.62 -1.04 7.64
N PRO A 527 -41.92 -0.76 7.61
CA PRO A 527 -42.49 0.43 8.21
C PRO A 527 -42.84 0.26 9.72
N ASN A 528 -42.81 1.41 10.39
CA ASN A 528 -43.53 1.80 11.58
C ASN A 528 -43.70 0.77 12.70
N VAL A 529 -43.01 1.04 13.79
CA VAL A 529 -43.54 0.79 15.14
C VAL A 529 -43.55 2.14 15.87
N ASP A 530 -44.73 2.60 16.23
CA ASP A 530 -44.99 3.75 17.07
C ASP A 530 -44.37 3.53 18.46
N VAL A 531 -43.63 4.49 18.94
CA VAL A 531 -43.39 4.66 20.38
C VAL A 531 -43.65 6.13 20.73
N GLU A 532 -44.85 6.38 21.13
CA GLU A 532 -45.20 7.56 21.94
C GLU A 532 -44.56 7.47 23.33
N GLY A 533 -44.08 8.62 23.79
CA GLY A 533 -44.00 8.95 25.20
C GLY A 533 -42.63 8.84 25.85
N LEU A 534 -41.94 9.97 25.94
CA LEU A 534 -41.50 10.55 27.20
C LEU A 534 -40.96 11.97 26.97
N LEU A 535 -41.85 12.92 27.23
CA LEU A 535 -41.55 14.31 27.52
C LEU A 535 -40.93 14.40 28.92
N LEU A 536 -39.85 15.14 29.10
CA LEU A 536 -39.55 15.90 30.30
C LEU A 536 -38.71 17.11 29.94
N ASP A 537 -39.38 18.21 29.98
CA ASP A 537 -39.14 19.53 30.57
C ASP A 537 -37.96 20.37 30.12
N ASP A 538 -38.39 21.50 29.57
CA ASP A 538 -37.71 22.77 29.35
C ASP A 538 -37.17 23.38 30.65
N ASP A 539 -36.03 24.09 30.59
CA ASP A 539 -36.01 25.52 30.94
C ASP A 539 -34.74 26.22 30.45
N PRO A 540 -34.85 27.50 30.10
CA PRO A 540 -33.83 28.22 29.33
C PRO A 540 -33.04 29.20 30.25
N ALA A 541 -31.83 29.58 29.84
CA ALA A 541 -31.35 30.96 29.86
C ALA A 541 -29.81 31.10 29.77
N SER A 542 -29.48 32.05 28.96
CA SER A 542 -28.31 32.96 28.95
C SER A 542 -27.11 32.61 28.08
N SER A 543 -27.06 33.34 26.98
CA SER A 543 -25.82 33.71 26.29
C SER A 543 -25.02 34.71 27.15
N PRO A 544 -23.70 34.85 26.98
CA PRO A 544 -23.22 35.78 25.96
C PRO A 544 -22.01 35.31 25.15
N ASP A 545 -21.86 35.96 24.01
CA ASP A 545 -20.79 35.98 23.05
C ASP A 545 -19.38 35.99 23.66
N GLU A 546 -18.48 35.14 23.15
CA GLU A 546 -17.06 35.45 23.00
C GLU A 546 -16.48 34.67 21.83
N ASP A 547 -15.92 35.44 20.91
CA ASP A 547 -15.06 35.04 19.80
C ASP A 547 -13.95 34.12 20.26
N MET A 548 -13.89 32.90 19.72
CA MET A 548 -12.71 32.05 19.83
C MET A 548 -12.39 31.40 18.48
N SER A 549 -11.39 31.94 17.81
CA SER A 549 -10.65 31.24 16.75
C SER A 549 -9.97 30.03 17.37
N ALA A 550 -10.52 28.83 17.14
CA ALA A 550 -9.99 27.60 17.74
C ALA A 550 -9.03 26.88 16.78
N THR A 551 -7.75 27.05 17.02
CA THR A 551 -6.80 25.97 16.81
C THR A 551 -7.12 24.89 17.85
N ALA A 552 -7.46 23.69 17.43
CA ALA A 552 -7.73 22.58 18.34
C ALA A 552 -6.39 22.11 18.96
N THR A 553 -6.00 22.76 20.04
CA THR A 553 -4.88 22.35 20.89
C THR A 553 -5.45 21.60 22.07
N VAL A 554 -5.32 20.28 22.12
CA VAL A 554 -5.70 19.48 23.29
C VAL A 554 -4.60 19.64 24.34
N ARG A 555 -4.86 20.46 25.36
CA ARG A 555 -4.01 20.51 26.55
C ARG A 555 -4.40 19.43 27.54
N SER A 556 -3.48 18.51 27.84
CA SER A 556 -3.60 17.57 28.95
C SER A 556 -3.25 18.30 30.25
N THR A 557 -4.24 18.55 31.12
CA THR A 557 -3.99 19.01 32.49
C THR A 557 -3.86 17.79 33.39
N ALA A 558 -2.63 17.49 33.81
CA ALA A 558 -2.40 16.56 34.91
C ALA A 558 -2.72 17.25 36.24
N ASN A 559 -3.79 16.84 36.91
CA ASN A 559 -4.08 17.23 38.28
C ASN A 559 -3.13 16.49 39.23
N ASN A 560 -2.16 17.21 39.77
CA ASN A 560 -1.37 16.81 40.91
C ASN A 560 -2.24 16.98 42.18
N THR A 561 -2.83 15.93 42.69
CA THR A 561 -3.38 15.91 44.05
C THR A 561 -2.29 15.39 44.99
N ASN A 562 -1.60 16.32 45.64
CA ASN A 562 -0.82 16.06 46.84
C ASN A 562 -1.81 15.73 47.99
N SER A 563 -1.89 14.49 48.42
CA SER A 563 -2.46 14.12 49.71
C SER A 563 -1.32 13.85 50.72
N SER A 564 -1.09 14.84 51.59
CA SER A 564 -0.32 14.69 52.80
C SER A 564 -1.03 13.72 53.75
N SER A 565 -0.35 12.65 54.13
CA SER A 565 -0.76 11.80 55.25
C SER A 565 -0.09 12.27 56.55
N PRO A 566 -0.81 12.33 57.68
CA PRO A 566 -0.18 12.62 58.95
C PRO A 566 0.36 11.33 59.61
N SER A 567 1.56 11.46 60.14
CA SER A 567 2.17 10.50 61.05
C SER A 567 1.40 10.35 62.35
N THR A 568 1.16 9.14 62.80
CA THR A 568 0.93 8.81 64.23
C THR A 568 1.76 7.59 64.63
N HIS A 569 2.46 7.78 65.73
CA HIS A 569 3.18 6.78 66.49
C HIS A 569 2.33 5.58 66.93
N HIS A 570 2.79 4.37 66.79
CA HIS A 570 3.25 3.44 67.86
C HIS A 570 3.94 2.26 67.25
#